data_9ed72c324a0cc6b0d16548c588f31cb5
#
_entry.id   9ed72c324a0cc6b0d16548c588f31cb5
#
_cell.length_a   1.000
_cell.length_b   1.000
_cell.length_c   1.000
_cell.angle_alpha   90.00
_cell.angle_beta   90.00
_cell.angle_gamma   90.00
#
_symmetry.space_group_name_H-M   'P 1'
#
loop_
_entity.id
_entity.type
_entity.pdbx_description
1 polymer ?
#
loop_
_entity_poly.entity_id
_entity_poly.type
_entity_poly.pdbx_seq_one_letter_code
_entity_poly.pdbx_strand_id
1 'polypeptide(L)'
;MSIVNVFGSYLKETRKSKKITQEQLAISLNVSTVYVHQLETAKVDAPDKSKCSVIAQTLNVDSDTVWNKAKEQKLLRFLNKENIVNNLDEPITYSEKLLLDLFRNLSDEVRKDFIGMIYMLLKSDKRISDQR
;
A
#
# COMPACT_ATOMS: atom_id res chain seq x y z
N MET A 1 -1.86 -15.85 7.89
CA MET A 1 -0.89 -15.39 6.86
C MET A 1 -0.53 -13.94 7.11
N SER A 2 0.75 -13.64 7.12
CA SER A 2 1.20 -12.28 7.31
C SER A 2 1.01 -11.47 6.03
N ILE A 3 0.75 -10.17 6.19
CA ILE A 3 0.58 -9.26 5.06
C ILE A 3 1.96 -8.89 4.51
N VAL A 4 2.09 -8.84 3.19
CA VAL A 4 3.29 -8.33 2.54
C VAL A 4 3.49 -6.87 2.93
N ASN A 5 4.68 -6.52 3.37
CA ASN A 5 4.98 -5.20 3.88
C ASN A 5 5.57 -4.33 2.77
N VAL A 6 4.69 -3.71 1.99
CA VAL A 6 5.09 -2.85 0.86
C VAL A 6 5.40 -1.44 1.34
N PHE A 7 4.44 -0.80 2.01
CA PHE A 7 4.59 0.59 2.44
C PHE A 7 5.65 0.74 3.53
N GLY A 8 5.58 -0.12 4.56
CA GLY A 8 6.50 -0.04 5.68
C GLY A 8 7.96 -0.25 5.27
N SER A 9 8.21 -1.21 4.38
CA SER A 9 9.56 -1.44 3.86
C SER A 9 10.08 -0.25 3.08
N TYR A 10 9.24 0.32 2.21
CA TYR A 10 9.57 1.53 1.45
C TYR A 10 9.87 2.69 2.40
N LEU A 11 9.02 2.91 3.40
CA LEU A 11 9.18 3.99 4.37
C LEU A 11 10.50 3.86 5.13
N LYS A 12 10.78 2.67 5.64
CA LYS A 12 11.99 2.40 6.40
C LYS A 12 13.26 2.61 5.55
N GLU A 13 13.28 2.05 4.34
CA GLU A 13 14.42 2.17 3.44
C GLU A 13 14.66 3.62 3.04
N THR A 14 13.60 4.35 2.68
CA THR A 14 13.69 5.75 2.29
C THR A 14 14.17 6.60 3.46
N ARG A 15 13.58 6.39 4.65
CA ARG A 15 13.97 7.11 5.86
C ARG A 15 15.46 6.92 6.16
N LYS A 16 15.93 5.68 6.13
CA LYS A 16 17.33 5.35 6.40
C LYS A 16 18.26 5.97 5.36
N SER A 17 17.87 5.96 4.09
CA SER A 17 18.67 6.57 3.02
C SER A 17 18.83 8.06 3.21
N LYS A 18 17.86 8.72 3.84
CA LYS A 18 17.90 10.15 4.16
C LYS A 18 18.51 10.42 5.53
N LYS A 19 18.96 9.38 6.24
CA LYS A 19 19.57 9.50 7.58
C LYS A 19 18.64 10.15 8.60
N ILE A 20 17.35 9.85 8.52
CA ILE A 20 16.32 10.36 9.43
C ILE A 20 15.92 9.23 10.37
N THR A 21 15.85 9.52 11.67
CA THR A 21 15.43 8.53 12.68
C THR A 21 13.91 8.40 12.71
N GLN A 22 13.41 7.29 13.29
CA GLN A 22 11.98 7.14 13.53
C GLN A 22 11.41 8.27 14.37
N GLU A 23 12.17 8.70 15.38
CA GLU A 23 11.77 9.80 16.25
C GLU A 23 11.66 11.12 15.49
N GLN A 24 12.62 11.43 14.63
CA GLN A 24 12.58 12.64 13.81
C GLN A 24 11.37 12.64 12.87
N LEU A 25 11.09 11.49 12.25
CA LEU A 25 9.93 11.36 11.38
C LEU A 25 8.63 11.51 12.19
N ALA A 26 8.56 10.92 13.37
CA ALA A 26 7.40 11.01 14.25
C ALA A 26 7.11 12.47 14.63
N ILE A 27 8.14 13.24 14.94
CA ILE A 27 8.00 14.67 15.27
C ILE A 27 7.41 15.42 14.06
N SER A 28 7.96 15.17 12.88
CA SER A 28 7.48 15.83 11.65
C SER A 28 6.03 15.51 11.34
N LEU A 29 5.59 14.29 11.65
CA LEU A 29 4.23 13.85 11.40
C LEU A 29 3.28 14.18 12.56
N ASN A 30 3.81 14.68 13.67
CA ASN A 30 3.05 14.92 14.89
C ASN A 30 2.35 13.66 15.41
N VAL A 31 3.11 12.56 15.43
CA VAL A 31 2.66 11.25 15.92
C VAL A 31 3.69 10.66 16.87
N SER A 32 3.38 9.53 17.50
CA SER A 32 4.33 8.84 18.36
C SER A 32 5.37 8.07 17.55
N THR A 33 6.54 7.84 18.15
CA THR A 33 7.58 6.99 17.56
C THR A 33 7.07 5.56 17.40
N VAL A 34 6.24 5.10 18.34
CA VAL A 34 5.59 3.78 18.27
C VAL A 34 4.76 3.64 17.00
N TYR A 35 4.01 4.69 16.64
CA TYR A 35 3.19 4.67 15.42
C TYR A 35 4.08 4.55 14.17
N VAL A 36 5.20 5.27 14.12
CA VAL A 36 6.14 5.16 12.99
C VAL A 36 6.68 3.74 12.89
N HIS A 37 7.06 3.14 14.01
CA HIS A 37 7.52 1.75 14.04
C HIS A 37 6.42 0.80 13.53
N GLN A 38 5.19 1.01 13.94
CA GLN A 38 4.04 0.19 13.50
C GLN A 38 3.79 0.34 11.99
N LEU A 39 3.96 1.53 11.44
CA LEU A 39 3.88 1.74 10.00
C LEU A 39 4.97 0.97 9.27
N GLU A 40 6.19 1.00 9.78
CA GLU A 40 7.34 0.34 9.14
C GLU A 40 7.28 -1.18 9.24
N THR A 41 6.52 -1.70 10.19
CA THR A 41 6.37 -3.16 10.40
C THR A 41 5.02 -3.69 9.92
N ALA A 42 4.20 -2.86 9.30
CA ALA A 42 2.86 -3.20 8.82
C ALA A 42 1.90 -3.69 9.92
N LYS A 43 2.13 -3.29 11.16
CA LYS A 43 1.22 -3.60 12.27
C LYS A 43 -0.05 -2.76 12.23
N VAL A 44 0.01 -1.60 11.58
CA VAL A 44 -1.15 -0.75 11.31
C VAL A 44 -1.24 -0.52 9.82
N ASP A 45 -2.42 -0.10 9.36
CA ASP A 45 -2.61 0.20 7.94
C ASP A 45 -1.79 1.43 7.52
N ALA A 46 -1.50 1.52 6.23
CA ALA A 46 -0.80 2.67 5.67
C ALA A 46 -1.64 3.94 5.87
N PRO A 47 -0.99 5.11 5.97
CA PRO A 47 -1.71 6.35 6.26
C PRO A 47 -2.50 6.87 5.07
N ASP A 48 -3.33 7.87 5.32
CA ASP A 48 -4.12 8.54 4.29
C ASP A 48 -3.23 9.43 3.40
N LYS A 49 -3.86 10.01 2.37
CA LYS A 49 -3.15 10.84 1.38
C LYS A 49 -2.50 12.07 2.03
N SER A 50 -3.19 12.71 2.95
CA SER A 50 -2.70 13.88 3.67
C SER A 50 -1.40 13.58 4.41
N LYS A 51 -1.39 12.51 5.18
CA LYS A 51 -0.22 12.10 5.95
C LYS A 51 0.92 11.64 5.04
N CYS A 52 0.59 10.98 3.92
CA CYS A 52 1.58 10.62 2.91
C CYS A 52 2.27 11.85 2.32
N SER A 53 1.54 12.94 2.13
CA SER A 53 2.08 14.20 1.66
C SER A 53 3.12 14.77 2.63
N VAL A 54 2.82 14.74 3.93
CA VAL A 54 3.76 15.20 4.96
C VAL A 54 5.00 14.30 5.01
N ILE A 55 4.82 13.00 4.90
CA ILE A 55 5.93 12.05 4.82
C ILE A 55 6.85 12.39 3.64
N ALA A 56 6.24 12.63 2.47
CA ALA A 56 6.99 12.96 1.26
C ALA A 56 7.80 14.25 1.43
N GLN A 57 7.21 15.27 2.03
CA GLN A 57 7.91 16.53 2.31
C GLN A 57 9.07 16.31 3.27
N THR A 58 8.83 15.56 4.35
CA THR A 58 9.86 15.30 5.36
C THR A 58 11.04 14.54 4.78
N LEU A 59 10.76 13.55 3.93
CA LEU A 59 11.79 12.72 3.32
C LEU A 59 12.32 13.28 2.00
N ASN A 60 11.74 14.37 1.53
CA ASN A 60 12.10 15.01 0.26
C ASN A 60 12.01 14.03 -0.92
N VAL A 61 10.88 13.36 -1.01
CA VAL A 61 10.56 12.44 -2.11
C VAL A 61 9.21 12.82 -2.72
N ASP A 62 8.89 12.21 -3.86
CA ASP A 62 7.65 12.49 -4.57
C ASP A 62 6.44 11.99 -3.77
N SER A 63 5.45 12.86 -3.57
CA SER A 63 4.25 12.52 -2.78
C SER A 63 3.38 11.47 -3.46
N ASP A 64 3.34 11.45 -4.80
CA ASP A 64 2.58 10.44 -5.53
C ASP A 64 3.18 9.05 -5.33
N THR A 65 4.51 8.95 -5.27
CA THR A 65 5.18 7.69 -4.99
C THR A 65 4.81 7.16 -3.61
N VAL A 66 4.83 8.03 -2.59
CA VAL A 66 4.46 7.65 -1.23
C VAL A 66 3.01 7.18 -1.17
N TRP A 67 2.11 7.96 -1.79
CA TRP A 67 0.69 7.64 -1.82
C TRP A 67 0.41 6.33 -2.58
N ASN A 68 1.10 6.10 -3.70
CA ASN A 68 0.95 4.85 -4.46
C ASN A 68 1.35 3.63 -3.63
N LYS A 69 2.43 3.74 -2.85
CA LYS A 69 2.83 2.67 -1.93
C LYS A 69 1.80 2.44 -0.83
N ALA A 70 1.21 3.52 -0.31
CA ALA A 70 0.15 3.43 0.69
C ALA A 70 -1.09 2.75 0.12
N LYS A 71 -1.52 3.12 -1.08
CA LYS A 71 -2.68 2.50 -1.75
C LYS A 71 -2.45 1.02 -2.00
N GLU A 72 -1.25 0.64 -2.44
CA GLU A 72 -0.90 -0.75 -2.65
C GLU A 72 -0.99 -1.56 -1.35
N GLN A 73 -0.47 -1.01 -0.25
CA GLN A 73 -0.55 -1.66 1.06
C GLN A 73 -2.00 -1.79 1.52
N LYS A 74 -2.81 -0.76 1.30
CA LYS A 74 -4.23 -0.78 1.66
C LYS A 74 -4.99 -1.84 0.87
N LEU A 75 -4.67 -1.98 -0.41
CA LEU A 75 -5.27 -3.02 -1.26
C LEU A 75 -4.91 -4.42 -0.73
N LEU A 76 -3.64 -4.66 -0.45
CA LEU A 76 -3.20 -5.95 0.08
C LEU A 76 -3.90 -6.30 1.39
N ARG A 77 -4.02 -5.32 2.30
CA ARG A 77 -4.71 -5.52 3.58
C ARG A 77 -6.19 -5.81 3.38
N PHE A 78 -6.83 -5.10 2.46
CA PHE A 78 -8.24 -5.31 2.12
C PHE A 78 -8.46 -6.72 1.57
N LEU A 79 -7.65 -7.15 0.61
CA LEU A 79 -7.75 -8.47 0.00
C LEU A 79 -7.53 -9.58 1.02
N ASN A 80 -6.58 -9.39 1.92
CA ASN A 80 -6.30 -10.36 2.98
C ASN A 80 -7.49 -10.47 3.97
N LYS A 81 -8.05 -9.33 4.34
CA LYS A 81 -9.19 -9.27 5.25
C LYS A 81 -10.41 -9.98 4.68
N GLU A 82 -10.67 -9.82 3.38
CA GLU A 82 -11.81 -10.42 2.70
C GLU A 82 -11.55 -11.84 2.23
N ASN A 83 -10.40 -12.42 2.56
CA ASN A 83 -9.99 -13.77 2.14
C ASN A 83 -9.90 -13.97 0.63
N ILE A 84 -9.83 -12.90 -0.15
CA ILE A 84 -9.76 -12.98 -1.61
C ILE A 84 -8.46 -13.66 -2.03
N VAL A 85 -7.35 -13.34 -1.34
CA VAL A 85 -6.02 -13.89 -1.64
C VAL A 85 -5.96 -15.39 -1.35
N ASN A 86 -6.79 -15.89 -0.44
CA ASN A 86 -6.79 -17.30 -0.05
C ASN A 86 -7.34 -18.23 -1.13
N ASN A 87 -7.93 -17.68 -2.20
CA ASN A 87 -8.48 -18.46 -3.31
C ASN A 87 -7.47 -18.65 -4.45
N LEU A 88 -6.21 -18.34 -4.23
CA LEU A 88 -5.16 -18.45 -5.25
C LEU A 88 -4.82 -19.90 -5.63
N ASP A 89 -5.28 -20.87 -4.83
CA ASP A 89 -5.08 -22.30 -5.14
C ASP A 89 -6.05 -22.82 -6.19
N GLU A 90 -7.10 -22.05 -6.52
CA GLU A 90 -8.06 -22.45 -7.54
C GLU A 90 -7.46 -22.30 -8.94
N PRO A 91 -7.86 -23.19 -9.89
CA PRO A 91 -7.40 -23.05 -11.27
C PRO A 91 -7.79 -21.68 -11.84
N ILE A 92 -6.85 -21.08 -12.56
CA ILE A 92 -7.04 -19.75 -13.17
C ILE A 92 -7.97 -19.91 -14.39
N THR A 93 -9.02 -19.07 -14.45
CA THR A 93 -9.93 -19.05 -15.60
C THR A 93 -9.26 -18.37 -16.79
N TYR A 94 -9.87 -18.54 -17.99
CA TYR A 94 -9.38 -17.86 -19.19
C TYR A 94 -9.37 -16.33 -19.02
N SER A 95 -10.43 -15.78 -18.45
CA SER A 95 -10.54 -14.33 -18.21
C SER A 95 -9.46 -13.83 -17.27
N GLU A 96 -9.19 -14.58 -16.21
CA GLU A 96 -8.14 -14.24 -15.26
C GLU A 96 -6.75 -14.29 -15.91
N LYS A 97 -6.52 -15.31 -16.74
CA LYS A 97 -5.25 -15.43 -17.46
C LYS A 97 -5.05 -14.26 -18.41
N LEU A 98 -6.10 -13.88 -19.12
CA LEU A 98 -6.06 -12.74 -20.04
C LEU A 98 -5.70 -11.46 -19.30
N LEU A 99 -6.31 -11.23 -18.14
CA LEU A 99 -6.03 -10.08 -17.31
C LEU A 99 -4.58 -10.08 -16.83
N LEU A 100 -4.06 -11.23 -16.39
CA LEU A 100 -2.67 -11.37 -15.96
C LEU A 100 -1.71 -11.06 -17.10
N ASP A 101 -1.98 -11.57 -18.30
CA ASP A 101 -1.14 -11.34 -19.47
C ASP A 101 -1.10 -9.85 -19.83
N LEU A 102 -2.25 -9.18 -19.79
CA LEU A 102 -2.35 -7.75 -20.04
C LEU A 102 -1.56 -6.97 -18.98
N PHE A 103 -1.71 -7.33 -17.72
CA PHE A 103 -1.01 -6.67 -16.62
C PHE A 103 0.50 -6.79 -16.75
N ARG A 104 0.98 -7.98 -17.15
CA ARG A 104 2.42 -8.22 -17.34
C ARG A 104 3.03 -7.37 -18.45
N ASN A 105 2.21 -6.94 -19.41
CA ASN A 105 2.67 -6.12 -20.53
C ASN A 105 2.68 -4.63 -20.22
N LEU A 106 2.20 -4.22 -19.05
CA LEU A 106 2.22 -2.82 -18.64
C LEU A 106 3.60 -2.46 -18.07
N SER A 107 3.97 -1.18 -18.19
CA SER A 107 5.17 -0.68 -17.52
C SER A 107 4.99 -0.70 -16.02
N ASP A 108 6.08 -0.66 -15.27
CA ASP A 108 6.02 -0.65 -13.80
C ASP A 108 5.20 0.51 -13.27
N GLU A 109 5.34 1.68 -13.88
CA GLU A 109 4.60 2.87 -13.48
C GLU A 109 3.10 2.69 -13.68
N VAL A 110 2.69 2.17 -14.85
CA VAL A 110 1.28 1.94 -15.16
C VAL A 110 0.71 0.84 -14.27
N ARG A 111 1.49 -0.19 -13.94
CA ARG A 111 1.05 -1.25 -13.01
C ARG A 111 0.72 -0.66 -11.64
N LYS A 112 1.55 0.25 -11.14
CA LYS A 112 1.32 0.90 -9.84
C LYS A 112 0.06 1.74 -9.85
N ASP A 113 -0.16 2.49 -10.93
CA ASP A 113 -1.37 3.30 -11.10
C ASP A 113 -2.61 2.42 -11.16
N PHE A 114 -2.51 1.29 -11.87
CA PHE A 114 -3.60 0.32 -11.99
C PHE A 114 -3.98 -0.26 -10.63
N ILE A 115 -2.99 -0.67 -9.85
CA ILE A 115 -3.22 -1.23 -8.51
C ILE A 115 -3.90 -0.21 -7.60
N GLY A 116 -3.45 1.05 -7.64
CA GLY A 116 -4.07 2.11 -6.87
C GLY A 116 -5.52 2.35 -7.26
N MET A 117 -5.80 2.33 -8.56
CA MET A 117 -7.15 2.49 -9.08
C MET A 117 -8.06 1.34 -8.63
N ILE A 118 -7.57 0.10 -8.70
CA ILE A 118 -8.33 -1.08 -8.25
C ILE A 118 -8.68 -0.95 -6.77
N TYR A 119 -7.75 -0.51 -5.93
CA TYR A 119 -8.04 -0.31 -4.51
C TYR A 119 -9.19 0.67 -4.32
N MET A 120 -9.16 1.81 -5.03
CA MET A 120 -10.21 2.83 -4.92
C MET A 120 -11.56 2.31 -5.41
N LEU A 121 -11.57 1.52 -6.49
CA LEU A 121 -12.80 0.91 -7.00
C LEU A 121 -13.40 -0.08 -6.00
N LEU A 122 -12.57 -0.94 -5.41
CA LEU A 122 -13.02 -1.92 -4.42
C LEU A 122 -13.57 -1.23 -3.17
N LYS A 123 -12.91 -0.17 -2.73
CA LYS A 123 -13.34 0.57 -1.55
C LYS A 123 -14.70 1.22 -1.75
N SER A 124 -14.99 1.70 -2.96
CA SER A 124 -16.25 2.36 -3.27
C SER A 124 -17.37 1.40 -3.69
N ASP A 125 -17.07 0.11 -3.91
CA ASP A 125 -18.08 -0.87 -4.32
C ASP A 125 -18.89 -1.32 -3.10
N LYS A 126 -20.10 -0.79 -2.99
CA LYS A 126 -21.01 -1.09 -1.88
C LYS A 126 -21.38 -2.56 -1.80
N ARG A 127 -21.44 -3.27 -2.96
CA ARG A 127 -21.80 -4.68 -2.99
C ARG A 127 -20.75 -5.51 -2.26
N ILE A 128 -19.48 -5.17 -2.41
CA ILE A 128 -18.39 -5.86 -1.71
C ILE A 128 -18.46 -5.57 -0.22
N SER A 129 -18.70 -4.31 0.15
CA SER A 129 -18.83 -3.89 1.55
C SER A 129 -20.01 -4.55 2.25
N ASP A 130 -21.12 -4.72 1.54
CA ASP A 130 -22.35 -5.26 2.11
C ASP A 130 -22.36 -6.79 2.23
N GLN A 131 -21.37 -7.47 1.65
CA GLN A 131 -21.24 -8.93 1.72
C GLN A 131 -20.55 -9.42 3.00
N ARG A 132 -20.24 -8.55 3.90
CA ARG A 132 -19.54 -8.89 5.15
C ARG A 132 -20.48 -9.38 6.22
#